data_a8235b58bd0238b2cc63419def188356
#
_entry.id   a8235b58bd0238b2cc63419def188356
#
_cell.length_a   1.000
_cell.length_b   1.000
_cell.length_c   1.000
_cell.angle_alpha   90.00
_cell.angle_beta   90.00
_cell.angle_gamma   90.00
#
_symmetry.space_group_name_H-M   'P 1'
#
loop_
_entity.id
_entity.type
_entity.pdbx_description
1 polymer ?
#
loop_
_entity_poly.entity_id
_entity_poly.type
_entity_poly.pdbx_seq_one_letter_code
_entity_poly.pdbx_strand_id
1 'polypeptide(L)'
;MKIVVIYGGKSAEHDISILTAGSIIKEIYFEYYDVQPVYITKEGTWLKGEALKAPVAFDQALRLTEGTVAHFATTEGETSTGVRIQPCDIAGPDTVVFPILHGPNGEDGTIQGLFEILDLPYVGCGVLASANGMDKIASKHLFQQAGIPQVPFVPFVKADFEKSPEAIFTRIEGTLRYPVFVKPANMGSSVGISKATNREELTAAIEEALKYDRRIVVEQGIDAREVEVAVLGNDEVNTSVVGEVVKQAGFYDYNEKYINNTTTLQIPAAIPEEVSAKIREYAETAFRAIDGSGLTRCDFFLTEANEVFINEVNTMPGFTQFSMYPKLWEAMGISYKDLVEELIQLALKRYNDRHAR
;
A
#
# COMPACT_ATOMS: atom_id res chain seq x y z
N MET A 1 -25.96 -0.09 8.37
CA MET A 1 -24.58 -0.58 8.66
C MET A 1 -23.67 0.63 8.81
N LYS A 2 -22.64 0.55 9.67
CA LYS A 2 -21.70 1.63 9.93
C LYS A 2 -20.36 1.33 9.24
N ILE A 3 -19.83 2.28 8.47
CA ILE A 3 -18.47 2.22 7.92
C ILE A 3 -17.59 3.14 8.77
N VAL A 4 -16.62 2.57 9.46
CA VAL A 4 -15.60 3.34 10.20
C VAL A 4 -14.41 3.56 9.28
N VAL A 5 -14.22 4.77 8.80
CA VAL A 5 -13.09 5.16 7.95
C VAL A 5 -11.95 5.64 8.84
N ILE A 6 -10.85 4.88 8.90
CA ILE A 6 -9.68 5.19 9.72
C ILE A 6 -8.57 5.73 8.82
N TYR A 7 -8.04 6.90 9.14
CA TYR A 7 -7.05 7.60 8.30
C TYR A 7 -6.08 8.46 9.13
N GLY A 8 -5.03 8.98 8.47
CA GLY A 8 -3.93 9.70 9.09
C GLY A 8 -2.78 8.76 9.45
N GLY A 9 -2.48 8.63 10.74
CA GLY A 9 -1.44 7.72 11.24
C GLY A 9 -0.07 8.36 11.42
N LYS A 10 0.89 7.60 11.97
CA LYS A 10 2.24 8.06 12.31
C LYS A 10 3.25 8.00 11.15
N SER A 11 2.84 7.51 9.98
CA SER A 11 3.75 7.32 8.85
C SER A 11 4.08 8.64 8.15
N ALA A 12 5.10 8.60 7.29
CA ALA A 12 5.42 9.71 6.39
C ALA A 12 4.29 9.99 5.37
N GLU A 13 3.41 9.02 5.15
CA GLU A 13 2.28 9.08 4.22
C GLU A 13 0.98 9.61 4.85
N HIS A 14 1.07 10.20 6.05
CA HIS A 14 -0.06 10.75 6.81
C HIS A 14 -0.98 11.66 5.97
N ASP A 15 -0.40 12.57 5.23
CA ASP A 15 -1.15 13.56 4.45
C ASP A 15 -1.83 12.92 3.23
N ILE A 16 -1.21 11.91 2.64
CA ILE A 16 -1.79 11.10 1.55
C ILE A 16 -2.99 10.29 2.06
N SER A 17 -2.87 9.74 3.26
CA SER A 17 -3.97 9.02 3.92
C SER A 17 -5.23 9.89 4.07
N ILE A 18 -5.07 11.17 4.44
CA ILE A 18 -6.19 12.11 4.56
C ILE A 18 -6.85 12.39 3.19
N LEU A 19 -6.05 12.62 2.14
CA LEU A 19 -6.56 12.84 0.78
C LEU A 19 -7.29 11.60 0.25
N THR A 20 -6.74 10.41 0.51
CA THR A 20 -7.36 9.15 0.13
C THR A 20 -8.68 8.94 0.87
N ALA A 21 -8.73 9.25 2.17
CA ALA A 21 -9.97 9.18 2.94
C ALA A 21 -11.05 10.10 2.39
N GLY A 22 -10.70 11.34 2.02
CA GLY A 22 -11.61 12.27 1.36
C GLY A 22 -12.16 11.73 0.04
N SER A 23 -11.30 11.11 -0.77
CA SER A 23 -11.70 10.49 -2.04
C SER A 23 -12.67 9.31 -1.81
N ILE A 24 -12.39 8.41 -0.88
CA ILE A 24 -13.23 7.25 -0.57
C ILE A 24 -14.56 7.68 0.06
N ILE A 25 -14.55 8.61 1.03
CA ILE A 25 -15.78 9.10 1.67
C ILE A 25 -16.74 9.71 0.65
N LYS A 26 -16.25 10.37 -0.39
CA LYS A 26 -17.10 10.92 -1.47
C LYS A 26 -17.85 9.84 -2.25
N GLU A 27 -17.35 8.63 -2.29
CA GLU A 27 -17.86 7.54 -3.11
C GLU A 27 -18.61 6.45 -2.32
N ILE A 28 -18.67 6.52 -0.99
CA ILE A 28 -19.50 5.61 -0.19
C ILE A 28 -20.98 5.91 -0.43
N TYR A 29 -21.82 4.86 -0.49
CA TYR A 29 -23.26 4.96 -0.62
C TYR A 29 -23.91 5.35 0.72
N PHE A 30 -24.08 6.67 0.96
CA PHE A 30 -24.70 7.19 2.18
C PHE A 30 -26.15 6.77 2.38
N GLU A 31 -26.81 6.26 1.34
CA GLU A 31 -28.15 5.69 1.42
C GLU A 31 -28.18 4.36 2.20
N TYR A 32 -27.04 3.64 2.20
CA TYR A 32 -26.92 2.32 2.83
C TYR A 32 -26.06 2.35 4.09
N TYR A 33 -25.18 3.35 4.24
CA TYR A 33 -24.17 3.38 5.27
C TYR A 33 -24.16 4.68 6.07
N ASP A 34 -23.99 4.53 7.38
CA ASP A 34 -23.57 5.59 8.28
C ASP A 34 -22.03 5.64 8.27
N VAL A 35 -21.44 6.75 7.89
CA VAL A 35 -19.99 6.88 7.79
C VAL A 35 -19.44 7.56 9.04
N GLN A 36 -18.51 6.88 9.74
CA GLN A 36 -17.85 7.37 10.92
C GLN A 36 -16.36 7.59 10.67
N PRO A 37 -15.92 8.83 10.44
CA PRO A 37 -14.51 9.14 10.33
C PRO A 37 -13.79 9.01 11.67
N VAL A 38 -12.59 8.41 11.64
CA VAL A 38 -11.66 8.30 12.77
C VAL A 38 -10.28 8.71 12.30
N TYR A 39 -9.81 9.84 12.80
CA TYR A 39 -8.53 10.41 12.44
C TYR A 39 -7.46 10.01 13.47
N ILE A 40 -6.32 9.55 13.00
CA ILE A 40 -5.13 9.30 13.83
C ILE A 40 -4.12 10.41 13.54
N THR A 41 -3.77 11.19 14.56
CA THR A 41 -2.78 12.28 14.41
C THR A 41 -1.37 11.73 14.16
N LYS A 42 -0.44 12.60 13.78
CA LYS A 42 1.00 12.23 13.62
C LYS A 42 1.63 11.72 14.92
N GLU A 43 1.11 12.14 16.08
CA GLU A 43 1.52 11.68 17.41
C GLU A 43 0.86 10.35 17.81
N GLY A 44 -0.19 9.93 17.08
CA GLY A 44 -0.92 8.67 17.31
C GLY A 44 -2.14 8.82 18.21
N THR A 45 -2.66 10.03 18.39
CA THR A 45 -3.94 10.25 19.09
C THR A 45 -5.09 9.91 18.15
N TRP A 46 -6.05 9.14 18.64
CA TRP A 46 -7.26 8.77 17.90
C TRP A 46 -8.37 9.77 18.18
N LEU A 47 -8.89 10.39 17.14
CA LEU A 47 -9.95 11.39 17.21
C LEU A 47 -11.15 10.92 16.37
N LYS A 48 -12.28 10.74 17.03
CA LYS A 48 -13.54 10.40 16.38
C LYS A 48 -14.24 11.67 15.92
N GLY A 49 -14.48 11.77 14.62
CA GLY A 49 -15.27 12.85 14.01
C GLY A 49 -16.78 12.71 14.26
N GLU A 50 -17.55 13.62 13.76
CA GLU A 50 -19.00 13.52 13.67
C GLU A 50 -19.40 12.42 12.66
N ALA A 51 -20.51 11.73 12.88
CA ALA A 51 -21.05 10.79 11.90
C ALA A 51 -21.56 11.54 10.67
N LEU A 52 -21.07 11.16 9.49
CA LEU A 52 -21.40 11.80 8.24
C LEU A 52 -22.68 11.22 7.63
N LYS A 53 -23.51 12.10 7.07
CA LYS A 53 -24.69 11.76 6.24
C LYS A 53 -24.50 12.20 4.78
N ALA A 54 -23.39 12.86 4.49
CA ALA A 54 -22.93 13.30 3.18
C ALA A 54 -21.41 13.50 3.23
N PRO A 55 -20.71 13.58 2.09
CA PRO A 55 -19.29 13.91 2.07
C PRO A 55 -18.97 15.23 2.79
N VAL A 56 -17.76 15.32 3.36
CA VAL A 56 -17.27 16.61 3.91
C VAL A 56 -17.14 17.66 2.80
N ALA A 57 -17.23 18.92 3.17
CA ALA A 57 -17.21 20.04 2.22
C ALA A 57 -15.86 20.11 1.44
N PHE A 58 -14.75 19.79 2.10
CA PHE A 58 -13.40 19.80 1.53
C PHE A 58 -12.46 18.89 2.33
N ASP A 59 -11.41 18.39 1.71
CA ASP A 59 -10.55 17.35 2.29
C ASP A 59 -9.82 17.81 3.58
N GLN A 60 -9.47 19.10 3.70
CA GLN A 60 -8.86 19.64 4.92
C GLN A 60 -9.79 19.56 6.13
N ALA A 61 -11.12 19.50 5.93
CA ALA A 61 -12.06 19.28 7.02
C ALA A 61 -11.85 17.95 7.75
N LEU A 62 -11.20 16.98 7.11
CA LEU A 62 -10.83 15.71 7.72
C LEU A 62 -9.62 15.80 8.69
N ARG A 63 -8.93 16.93 8.77
CA ARG A 63 -7.88 17.17 9.77
C ARG A 63 -8.52 17.64 11.07
N LEU A 64 -8.63 16.72 12.03
CA LEU A 64 -9.26 16.99 13.31
C LEU A 64 -8.25 17.48 14.35
N THR A 65 -8.66 18.44 15.18
CA THR A 65 -8.01 18.77 16.44
C THR A 65 -8.83 18.20 17.61
N GLU A 66 -8.19 17.92 18.74
CA GLU A 66 -8.89 17.40 19.91
C GLU A 66 -9.87 18.43 20.47
N GLY A 67 -11.12 18.00 20.67
CA GLY A 67 -12.21 18.80 21.22
C GLY A 67 -13.14 17.97 22.08
N THR A 68 -14.03 18.65 22.80
CA THR A 68 -15.07 17.99 23.64
C THR A 68 -16.29 17.55 22.83
N VAL A 69 -16.46 18.11 21.64
CA VAL A 69 -17.52 17.80 20.68
C VAL A 69 -16.89 17.65 19.30
N ALA A 70 -17.36 16.66 18.55
CA ALA A 70 -16.95 16.48 17.17
C ALA A 70 -17.70 17.46 16.25
N HIS A 71 -16.98 18.09 15.33
CA HIS A 71 -17.52 19.01 14.34
C HIS A 71 -16.62 19.04 13.10
N PHE A 72 -17.22 19.01 11.91
CA PHE A 72 -16.48 19.23 10.66
C PHE A 72 -16.67 20.68 10.18
N ALA A 73 -15.55 21.32 9.85
CA ALA A 73 -15.54 22.63 9.22
C ALA A 73 -16.37 22.63 7.93
N THR A 74 -17.19 23.64 7.76
CA THR A 74 -18.04 23.83 6.56
C THR A 74 -17.49 24.92 5.64
N THR A 75 -16.56 25.74 6.14
CA THR A 75 -15.90 26.81 5.41
C THR A 75 -14.38 26.75 5.59
N GLU A 76 -13.64 27.19 4.56
CA GLU A 76 -12.18 27.28 4.65
C GLU A 76 -11.75 28.25 5.77
N GLY A 77 -10.74 27.82 6.54
CA GLY A 77 -10.24 28.59 7.71
C GLY A 77 -10.91 28.23 9.04
N GLU A 78 -12.02 27.51 9.01
CA GLU A 78 -12.61 26.91 10.21
C GLU A 78 -11.84 25.63 10.60
N THR A 79 -11.78 25.32 11.91
CA THR A 79 -11.10 24.14 12.45
C THR A 79 -12.08 23.04 12.76
N SER A 80 -11.86 21.87 12.19
CA SER A 80 -12.59 20.66 12.55
C SER A 80 -12.11 20.09 13.88
N THR A 81 -13.03 19.55 14.68
CA THR A 81 -12.72 18.92 15.97
C THR A 81 -13.21 17.50 16.02
N GLY A 82 -12.48 16.66 16.78
CA GLY A 82 -12.83 15.27 17.06
C GLY A 82 -12.70 14.98 18.56
N VAL A 83 -13.51 14.05 19.03
CA VAL A 83 -13.45 13.58 20.41
C VAL A 83 -12.41 12.49 20.51
N ARG A 84 -11.52 12.62 21.49
CA ARG A 84 -10.50 11.59 21.75
C ARG A 84 -11.16 10.27 22.16
N ILE A 85 -10.70 9.17 21.56
CA ILE A 85 -11.17 7.81 21.83
C ILE A 85 -9.97 6.86 22.06
N GLN A 86 -10.26 5.69 22.60
CA GLN A 86 -9.34 4.56 22.58
C GLN A 86 -9.54 3.77 21.27
N PRO A 87 -8.51 3.06 20.76
CA PRO A 87 -8.66 2.25 19.56
C PRO A 87 -9.80 1.23 19.59
N CYS A 88 -10.10 0.67 20.76
CA CYS A 88 -11.22 -0.28 20.93
C CYS A 88 -12.62 0.36 20.83
N ASP A 89 -12.75 1.68 20.95
CA ASP A 89 -14.04 2.38 20.89
C ASP A 89 -14.61 2.46 19.47
N ILE A 90 -13.86 1.99 18.46
CA ILE A 90 -14.38 1.84 17.09
C ILE A 90 -15.35 0.65 16.97
N ALA A 91 -15.25 -0.34 17.86
CA ALA A 91 -16.09 -1.53 17.84
C ALA A 91 -17.56 -1.19 18.11
N GLY A 92 -18.43 -1.88 17.42
CA GLY A 92 -19.88 -1.74 17.58
C GLY A 92 -20.65 -2.70 16.68
N PRO A 93 -21.96 -2.85 16.92
CA PRO A 93 -22.81 -3.71 16.07
C PRO A 93 -22.81 -3.17 14.62
N ASP A 94 -22.92 -4.09 13.68
CA ASP A 94 -23.01 -3.79 12.24
C ASP A 94 -21.91 -2.82 11.72
N THR A 95 -20.71 -2.95 12.26
CA THR A 95 -19.58 -2.08 11.92
C THR A 95 -18.62 -2.79 10.97
N VAL A 96 -18.24 -2.11 9.87
CA VAL A 96 -17.13 -2.48 8.97
C VAL A 96 -16.07 -1.40 9.05
N VAL A 97 -14.81 -1.78 9.14
CA VAL A 97 -13.69 -0.84 9.16
C VAL A 97 -13.11 -0.68 7.75
N PHE A 98 -12.93 0.55 7.32
CA PHE A 98 -12.19 0.88 6.11
C PHE A 98 -10.88 1.59 6.50
N PRO A 99 -9.77 0.84 6.69
CA PRO A 99 -8.50 1.44 7.05
C PRO A 99 -7.82 2.04 5.81
N ILE A 100 -7.50 3.32 5.89
CA ILE A 100 -6.80 4.05 4.84
C ILE A 100 -5.51 4.58 5.45
N LEU A 101 -4.69 3.66 5.93
CA LEU A 101 -3.43 3.93 6.59
C LEU A 101 -2.31 3.36 5.73
N HIS A 102 -1.42 4.22 5.25
CA HIS A 102 -0.30 3.83 4.41
C HIS A 102 0.99 3.68 5.23
N GLY A 103 1.86 2.77 4.78
CA GLY A 103 3.15 2.51 5.39
C GLY A 103 3.10 1.76 6.72
N PRO A 104 4.15 1.92 7.57
CA PRO A 104 4.25 1.22 8.85
C PRO A 104 3.04 1.45 9.76
N ASN A 105 2.63 0.41 10.47
CA ASN A 105 1.42 0.27 11.28
C ASN A 105 0.09 0.26 10.49
N GLY A 106 0.08 0.65 9.23
CA GLY A 106 -1.11 0.64 8.37
C GLY A 106 -1.19 -0.58 7.45
N GLU A 107 -0.04 -0.96 6.84
CA GLU A 107 0.05 -2.01 5.82
C GLU A 107 0.85 -3.24 6.26
N ASP A 108 1.35 -3.28 7.49
CA ASP A 108 2.28 -4.29 8.00
C ASP A 108 1.64 -5.37 8.89
N GLY A 109 0.31 -5.43 8.96
CA GLY A 109 -0.43 -6.37 9.80
C GLY A 109 -0.75 -5.84 11.20
N THR A 110 -0.16 -4.72 11.63
CA THR A 110 -0.33 -4.18 13.00
C THR A 110 -1.76 -3.73 13.25
N ILE A 111 -2.31 -2.86 12.40
CA ILE A 111 -3.69 -2.39 12.54
C ILE A 111 -4.70 -3.50 12.25
N GLN A 112 -4.39 -4.40 11.31
CA GLN A 112 -5.21 -5.55 10.98
C GLN A 112 -5.34 -6.49 12.20
N GLY A 113 -4.24 -6.67 12.96
CA GLY A 113 -4.26 -7.43 14.21
C GLY A 113 -5.18 -6.82 15.27
N LEU A 114 -5.29 -5.50 15.35
CA LEU A 114 -6.28 -4.84 16.21
C LEU A 114 -7.71 -5.19 15.78
N PHE A 115 -8.02 -5.12 14.48
CA PHE A 115 -9.35 -5.43 13.97
C PHE A 115 -9.72 -6.90 14.20
N GLU A 116 -8.78 -7.82 14.08
CA GLU A 116 -8.95 -9.23 14.39
C GLU A 116 -9.30 -9.46 15.87
N ILE A 117 -8.56 -8.79 16.78
CA ILE A 117 -8.82 -8.89 18.24
C ILE A 117 -10.18 -8.29 18.62
N LEU A 118 -10.60 -7.24 17.93
CA LEU A 118 -11.89 -6.58 18.14
C LEU A 118 -13.06 -7.29 17.44
N ASP A 119 -12.77 -8.38 16.71
CA ASP A 119 -13.76 -9.15 15.94
C ASP A 119 -14.55 -8.27 14.96
N LEU A 120 -13.85 -7.45 14.18
CA LEU A 120 -14.44 -6.52 13.23
C LEU A 120 -14.12 -6.94 11.78
N PRO A 121 -15.13 -6.94 10.88
CA PRO A 121 -14.85 -6.98 9.44
C PRO A 121 -14.11 -5.71 9.01
N TYR A 122 -13.11 -5.86 8.14
CA TYR A 122 -12.33 -4.74 7.62
C TYR A 122 -11.93 -4.94 6.17
N VAL A 123 -11.83 -3.83 5.45
CA VAL A 123 -11.41 -3.79 4.04
C VAL A 123 -9.91 -4.02 3.93
N GLY A 124 -9.53 -4.75 2.88
CA GLY A 124 -8.13 -4.99 2.53
C GLY A 124 -7.61 -6.33 3.04
N CYS A 125 -6.31 -6.51 2.92
CA CYS A 125 -5.61 -7.74 3.29
C CYS A 125 -5.64 -8.03 4.79
N GLY A 126 -5.59 -9.30 5.15
CA GLY A 126 -5.47 -9.76 6.53
C GLY A 126 -4.08 -9.53 7.12
N VAL A 127 -3.89 -9.96 8.38
CA VAL A 127 -2.63 -9.79 9.13
C VAL A 127 -1.45 -10.41 8.38
N LEU A 128 -1.58 -11.67 7.94
CA LEU A 128 -0.51 -12.40 7.27
C LEU A 128 -0.12 -11.77 5.95
N ALA A 129 -1.11 -11.47 5.11
CA ALA A 129 -0.88 -10.87 3.79
C ALA A 129 -0.25 -9.48 3.92
N SER A 130 -0.73 -8.65 4.85
CA SER A 130 -0.19 -7.31 5.10
C SER A 130 1.26 -7.38 5.57
N ALA A 131 1.58 -8.25 6.53
CA ALA A 131 2.95 -8.44 7.01
C ALA A 131 3.89 -8.97 5.92
N ASN A 132 3.43 -9.95 5.13
CA ASN A 132 4.20 -10.52 4.03
C ASN A 132 4.40 -9.51 2.89
N GLY A 133 3.36 -8.76 2.53
CA GLY A 133 3.41 -7.78 1.44
C GLY A 133 4.31 -6.58 1.75
N MET A 134 4.27 -6.10 3.00
CA MET A 134 5.07 -4.96 3.42
C MET A 134 6.56 -5.29 3.53
N ASP A 135 6.91 -6.51 3.96
CA ASP A 135 8.30 -6.95 4.13
C ASP A 135 8.89 -7.48 2.82
N LYS A 136 9.78 -6.70 2.19
CA LYS A 136 10.40 -7.05 0.89
C LYS A 136 11.16 -8.37 0.89
N ILE A 137 11.73 -8.78 2.03
CA ILE A 137 12.46 -10.04 2.11
C ILE A 137 11.48 -11.21 2.21
N ALA A 138 10.42 -11.07 3.02
CA ALA A 138 9.40 -12.10 3.16
C ALA A 138 8.66 -12.31 1.83
N SER A 139 8.17 -11.24 1.21
CA SER A 139 7.47 -11.31 -0.08
C SER A 139 8.34 -11.95 -1.17
N LYS A 140 9.64 -11.57 -1.26
CA LYS A 140 10.57 -12.16 -2.23
C LYS A 140 10.77 -13.66 -2.05
N HIS A 141 10.81 -14.15 -0.83
CA HIS A 141 10.91 -15.60 -0.58
C HIS A 141 9.61 -16.32 -0.97
N LEU A 142 8.44 -15.71 -0.71
CA LEU A 142 7.15 -16.26 -1.12
C LEU A 142 7.01 -16.29 -2.65
N PHE A 143 7.41 -15.22 -3.34
CA PHE A 143 7.39 -15.16 -4.80
C PHE A 143 8.35 -16.17 -5.42
N GLN A 144 9.53 -16.36 -4.83
CA GLN A 144 10.48 -17.38 -5.25
C GLN A 144 9.90 -18.79 -5.12
N GLN A 145 9.23 -19.09 -3.99
CA GLN A 145 8.56 -20.35 -3.76
C GLN A 145 7.39 -20.57 -4.74
N ALA A 146 6.70 -19.50 -5.11
CA ALA A 146 5.59 -19.53 -6.09
C ALA A 146 6.07 -19.57 -7.55
N GLY A 147 7.38 -19.52 -7.80
CA GLY A 147 7.96 -19.58 -9.14
C GLY A 147 7.83 -18.29 -9.96
N ILE A 148 7.58 -17.14 -9.31
CA ILE A 148 7.48 -15.84 -9.98
C ILE A 148 8.90 -15.28 -10.18
N PRO A 149 9.29 -14.91 -11.42
CA PRO A 149 10.61 -14.34 -11.69
C PRO A 149 10.85 -13.04 -10.93
N GLN A 150 12.05 -12.88 -10.40
CA GLN A 150 12.50 -11.69 -9.66
C GLN A 150 13.91 -11.31 -10.09
N VAL A 151 14.27 -10.05 -9.94
CA VAL A 151 15.68 -9.66 -10.04
C VAL A 151 16.48 -10.35 -8.92
N PRO A 152 17.75 -10.70 -9.16
CA PRO A 152 18.62 -11.26 -8.11
C PRO A 152 18.70 -10.29 -6.91
N PHE A 153 18.75 -10.85 -5.71
CA PHE A 153 18.82 -10.06 -4.48
C PHE A 153 19.63 -10.72 -3.38
N VAL A 154 20.14 -9.92 -2.46
CA VAL A 154 20.91 -10.36 -1.29
C VAL A 154 20.34 -9.71 -0.04
N PRO A 155 19.65 -10.45 0.85
CA PRO A 155 19.19 -9.95 2.12
C PRO A 155 20.26 -10.11 3.21
N PHE A 156 20.27 -9.18 4.19
CA PHE A 156 21.08 -9.32 5.40
C PHE A 156 20.47 -8.54 6.57
N VAL A 157 20.99 -8.76 7.77
CA VAL A 157 20.61 -8.02 8.98
C VAL A 157 21.75 -7.14 9.46
N LYS A 158 21.42 -6.04 10.14
CA LYS A 158 22.37 -5.08 10.71
C LYS A 158 23.50 -5.74 11.50
N ALA A 159 23.15 -6.70 12.36
CA ALA A 159 24.14 -7.40 13.20
C ALA A 159 25.20 -8.16 12.39
N ASP A 160 24.82 -8.76 11.24
CA ASP A 160 25.77 -9.45 10.37
C ASP A 160 26.69 -8.46 9.66
N PHE A 161 26.16 -7.31 9.23
CA PHE A 161 26.94 -6.25 8.61
C PHE A 161 27.93 -5.63 9.61
N GLU A 162 27.51 -5.31 10.83
CA GLU A 162 28.39 -4.76 11.87
C GLU A 162 29.49 -5.74 12.29
N LYS A 163 29.18 -7.05 12.30
CA LYS A 163 30.15 -8.09 12.65
C LYS A 163 31.19 -8.34 11.56
N SER A 164 30.78 -8.31 10.29
CA SER A 164 31.68 -8.62 9.17
C SER A 164 31.22 -7.94 7.87
N PRO A 165 31.48 -6.62 7.72
CA PRO A 165 31.09 -5.87 6.52
C PRO A 165 31.64 -6.51 5.22
N GLU A 166 32.90 -6.94 5.23
CA GLU A 166 33.55 -7.55 4.06
C GLU A 166 32.88 -8.84 3.59
N ALA A 167 32.35 -9.66 4.50
CA ALA A 167 31.62 -10.86 4.14
C ALA A 167 30.30 -10.51 3.43
N ILE A 168 29.63 -9.44 3.85
CA ILE A 168 28.41 -8.94 3.22
C ILE A 168 28.72 -8.36 1.84
N PHE A 169 29.75 -7.52 1.70
CA PHE A 169 30.17 -7.00 0.39
C PHE A 169 30.57 -8.12 -0.56
N THR A 170 31.34 -9.11 -0.11
CA THR A 170 31.74 -10.28 -0.93
C THR A 170 30.51 -11.02 -1.44
N ARG A 171 29.49 -11.22 -0.59
CA ARG A 171 28.25 -11.89 -0.98
C ARG A 171 27.45 -11.05 -2.00
N ILE A 172 27.34 -9.75 -1.79
CA ILE A 172 26.63 -8.84 -2.71
C ILE A 172 27.34 -8.83 -4.06
N GLU A 173 28.64 -8.52 -4.11
CA GLU A 173 29.41 -8.39 -5.35
C GLU A 173 29.66 -9.73 -6.07
N GLY A 174 29.57 -10.85 -5.31
CA GLY A 174 29.59 -12.19 -5.88
C GLY A 174 28.28 -12.61 -6.54
N THR A 175 27.17 -11.99 -6.15
CA THR A 175 25.82 -12.34 -6.63
C THR A 175 25.27 -11.31 -7.63
N LEU A 176 25.54 -10.02 -7.37
CA LEU A 176 24.97 -8.90 -8.12
C LEU A 176 26.03 -8.13 -8.93
N ARG A 177 25.57 -7.33 -9.89
CA ARG A 177 26.40 -6.41 -10.66
C ARG A 177 25.89 -4.98 -10.42
N TYR A 178 26.79 -4.02 -10.35
CA TYR A 178 26.41 -2.60 -10.30
C TYR A 178 25.72 -2.16 -11.61
N PRO A 179 24.71 -1.28 -11.56
CA PRO A 179 24.16 -0.67 -10.35
C PRO A 179 23.29 -1.64 -9.54
N VAL A 180 23.25 -1.41 -8.23
CA VAL A 180 22.34 -2.11 -7.31
C VAL A 180 21.44 -1.12 -6.58
N PHE A 181 20.31 -1.59 -6.06
CA PHE A 181 19.42 -0.81 -5.20
C PHE A 181 19.44 -1.38 -3.78
N VAL A 182 19.71 -0.53 -2.80
CA VAL A 182 19.68 -0.88 -1.37
C VAL A 182 18.37 -0.40 -0.79
N LYS A 183 17.64 -1.30 -0.11
CA LYS A 183 16.30 -1.02 0.41
C LYS A 183 16.16 -1.53 1.84
N PRO A 184 15.55 -0.73 2.77
CA PRO A 184 15.02 -1.28 4.01
C PRO A 184 13.96 -2.34 3.71
N ALA A 185 13.88 -3.41 4.51
CA ALA A 185 12.93 -4.50 4.24
C ALA A 185 11.47 -4.06 4.41
N ASN A 186 11.18 -3.27 5.44
CA ASN A 186 9.81 -2.95 5.87
C ASN A 186 9.52 -1.45 5.84
N MET A 187 9.67 -0.83 4.66
CA MET A 187 9.36 0.59 4.42
C MET A 187 8.66 0.77 3.09
N GLY A 188 7.72 1.73 3.04
CA GLY A 188 6.99 2.16 1.85
C GLY A 188 7.56 3.43 1.21
N SER A 189 6.91 3.91 0.13
CA SER A 189 7.13 5.20 -0.52
C SER A 189 8.60 5.53 -0.85
N SER A 190 9.40 4.54 -1.21
CA SER A 190 10.83 4.68 -1.53
C SER A 190 11.70 5.27 -0.39
N VAL A 191 11.20 5.32 0.85
CA VAL A 191 11.96 5.81 2.01
C VAL A 191 13.16 4.91 2.27
N GLY A 192 14.36 5.50 2.35
CA GLY A 192 15.61 4.79 2.60
C GLY A 192 16.12 3.95 1.42
N ILE A 193 15.52 4.07 0.22
CA ILE A 193 16.01 3.40 -0.99
C ILE A 193 17.10 4.24 -1.65
N SER A 194 18.23 3.62 -1.96
CA SER A 194 19.34 4.26 -2.66
C SER A 194 19.89 3.38 -3.77
N LYS A 195 20.26 4.01 -4.92
CA LYS A 195 21.01 3.38 -6.00
C LYS A 195 22.50 3.50 -5.70
N ALA A 196 23.25 2.43 -5.94
CA ALA A 196 24.71 2.42 -5.85
C ALA A 196 25.32 1.87 -7.13
N THR A 197 26.37 2.56 -7.64
CA THR A 197 27.08 2.20 -8.87
C THR A 197 28.48 1.65 -8.60
N ASN A 198 28.92 1.70 -7.34
CA ASN A 198 30.21 1.22 -6.87
C ASN A 198 30.14 0.91 -5.35
N ARG A 199 31.23 0.36 -4.79
CA ARG A 199 31.30 -0.04 -3.38
C ARG A 199 31.19 1.14 -2.39
N GLU A 200 31.70 2.30 -2.72
CA GLU A 200 31.63 3.49 -1.86
C GLU A 200 30.19 3.95 -1.72
N GLU A 201 29.47 4.07 -2.82
CA GLU A 201 28.04 4.38 -2.84
C GLU A 201 27.20 3.28 -2.17
N LEU A 202 27.57 1.99 -2.36
CA LEU A 202 26.92 0.88 -1.69
C LEU A 202 27.03 0.97 -0.17
N THR A 203 28.21 1.35 0.33
CA THR A 203 28.44 1.54 1.79
C THR A 203 27.52 2.64 2.33
N ALA A 204 27.53 3.81 1.70
CA ALA A 204 26.69 4.93 2.10
C ALA A 204 25.19 4.57 2.02
N ALA A 205 24.77 3.84 0.99
CA ALA A 205 23.39 3.39 0.82
C ALA A 205 22.95 2.40 1.92
N ILE A 206 23.84 1.49 2.32
CA ILE A 206 23.57 0.56 3.44
C ILE A 206 23.44 1.33 4.77
N GLU A 207 24.34 2.27 5.04
CA GLU A 207 24.28 3.10 6.25
C GLU A 207 23.01 3.93 6.31
N GLU A 208 22.55 4.46 5.17
CA GLU A 208 21.29 5.19 5.10
C GLU A 208 20.09 4.28 5.36
N ALA A 209 20.01 3.13 4.69
CA ALA A 209 18.91 2.18 4.85
C ALA A 209 18.81 1.62 6.29
N LEU A 210 19.95 1.43 6.95
CA LEU A 210 20.02 0.96 8.35
C LEU A 210 19.48 1.97 9.39
N LYS A 211 19.20 3.22 9.00
CA LYS A 211 18.49 4.18 9.85
C LYS A 211 16.99 3.87 9.97
N TYR A 212 16.44 3.14 9.00
CA TYR A 212 15.00 2.86 8.88
C TYR A 212 14.65 1.44 9.28
N ASP A 213 15.50 0.45 8.97
CA ASP A 213 15.25 -0.95 9.32
C ASP A 213 16.57 -1.68 9.64
N ARG A 214 16.50 -2.64 10.55
CA ARG A 214 17.59 -3.57 10.84
C ARG A 214 17.79 -4.65 9.76
N ARG A 215 16.83 -4.84 8.86
CA ARG A 215 16.84 -5.82 7.76
C ARG A 215 16.94 -5.07 6.44
N ILE A 216 17.92 -5.42 5.65
CA ILE A 216 18.21 -4.78 4.37
C ILE A 216 18.16 -5.80 3.25
N VAL A 217 17.64 -5.41 2.10
CA VAL A 217 17.76 -6.15 0.84
C VAL A 217 18.49 -5.30 -0.19
N VAL A 218 19.48 -5.90 -0.84
CA VAL A 218 20.16 -5.32 -2.00
C VAL A 218 19.71 -6.06 -3.24
N GLU A 219 19.23 -5.33 -4.24
CA GLU A 219 18.66 -5.88 -5.46
C GLU A 219 19.48 -5.48 -6.68
N GLN A 220 19.51 -6.37 -7.67
CA GLN A 220 20.09 -6.06 -8.99
C GLN A 220 19.32 -4.92 -9.63
N GLY A 221 20.02 -3.85 -10.01
CA GLY A 221 19.46 -2.83 -10.88
C GLY A 221 19.37 -3.32 -12.33
N ILE A 222 18.22 -3.12 -12.94
CA ILE A 222 17.96 -3.45 -14.34
C ILE A 222 17.37 -2.22 -15.05
N ASP A 223 17.52 -2.18 -16.36
CA ASP A 223 16.83 -1.21 -17.21
C ASP A 223 15.48 -1.81 -17.61
N ALA A 224 14.40 -1.20 -17.13
CA ALA A 224 13.05 -1.74 -17.29
C ALA A 224 11.99 -0.65 -17.17
N ARG A 225 10.85 -0.88 -17.81
CA ARG A 225 9.61 -0.14 -17.60
C ARG A 225 8.95 -0.61 -16.31
N GLU A 226 8.24 0.28 -15.64
CA GLU A 226 7.44 -0.08 -14.47
C GLU A 226 5.98 -0.23 -14.87
N VAL A 227 5.46 -1.44 -14.68
CA VAL A 227 4.06 -1.78 -15.01
C VAL A 227 3.35 -2.33 -13.78
N GLU A 228 2.07 -2.01 -13.65
CA GLU A 228 1.27 -2.28 -12.46
C GLU A 228 -0.03 -3.00 -12.83
N VAL A 229 -0.48 -3.90 -11.95
CA VAL A 229 -1.77 -4.62 -12.07
C VAL A 229 -2.52 -4.50 -10.75
N ALA A 230 -3.78 -4.13 -10.82
CA ALA A 230 -4.69 -4.20 -9.69
C ALA A 230 -5.29 -5.61 -9.56
N VAL A 231 -5.30 -6.13 -8.35
CA VAL A 231 -5.92 -7.41 -8.00
C VAL A 231 -7.06 -7.15 -7.01
N LEU A 232 -8.21 -7.81 -7.23
CA LEU A 232 -9.43 -7.64 -6.44
C LEU A 232 -10.08 -9.01 -6.20
N GLY A 233 -10.46 -9.29 -4.97
CA GLY A 233 -11.16 -10.51 -4.59
C GLY A 233 -10.66 -11.11 -3.28
N ASN A 234 -11.23 -12.25 -2.92
CA ASN A 234 -10.78 -13.12 -1.84
C ASN A 234 -10.33 -14.46 -2.47
N ASP A 235 -11.14 -15.53 -2.38
CA ASP A 235 -10.84 -16.82 -3.02
C ASP A 235 -10.99 -16.75 -4.55
N GLU A 236 -12.01 -16.03 -5.01
CA GLU A 236 -12.17 -15.67 -6.42
C GLU A 236 -11.42 -14.37 -6.68
N VAL A 237 -10.42 -14.44 -7.56
CA VAL A 237 -9.47 -13.35 -7.81
C VAL A 237 -9.63 -12.81 -9.21
N ASN A 238 -9.75 -11.50 -9.33
CA ASN A 238 -9.78 -10.77 -10.58
C ASN A 238 -8.55 -9.88 -10.72
N THR A 239 -7.99 -9.80 -11.92
CA THR A 239 -6.88 -8.92 -12.27
C THR A 239 -7.30 -7.90 -13.30
N SER A 240 -6.89 -6.67 -13.14
CA SER A 240 -7.15 -5.59 -14.10
C SER A 240 -6.35 -5.74 -15.39
N VAL A 241 -6.54 -4.80 -16.33
CA VAL A 241 -5.55 -4.54 -17.38
C VAL A 241 -4.23 -4.12 -16.77
N VAL A 242 -3.14 -4.24 -17.52
CA VAL A 242 -1.83 -3.74 -17.12
C VAL A 242 -1.76 -2.25 -17.38
N GLY A 243 -1.32 -1.46 -16.40
CA GLY A 243 -0.98 -0.04 -16.55
C GLY A 243 0.52 0.18 -16.50
N GLU A 244 0.98 1.27 -17.05
CA GLU A 244 2.39 1.69 -17.03
C GLU A 244 2.55 3.06 -16.40
N VAL A 245 3.58 3.17 -15.56
CA VAL A 245 4.05 4.44 -15.00
C VAL A 245 5.11 5.01 -15.94
N VAL A 246 4.72 5.96 -16.81
CA VAL A 246 5.63 6.59 -17.78
C VAL A 246 6.38 7.72 -17.09
N LYS A 247 7.69 7.54 -16.90
CA LYS A 247 8.59 8.52 -16.27
C LYS A 247 9.12 9.51 -17.31
N GLN A 248 9.13 10.80 -16.94
CA GLN A 248 9.85 11.81 -17.73
C GLN A 248 11.29 11.87 -17.24
N ALA A 249 12.16 10.97 -17.48
CA ALA A 249 13.59 10.91 -17.12
C ALA A 249 13.93 11.21 -15.63
N GLY A 250 14.25 10.16 -14.86
CA GLY A 250 14.73 10.28 -13.46
C GLY A 250 14.33 9.10 -12.58
N PHE A 251 14.81 9.13 -11.33
CA PHE A 251 14.40 8.19 -10.29
C PHE A 251 13.04 8.65 -9.72
N TYR A 252 12.06 7.74 -9.67
CA TYR A 252 10.70 7.99 -9.20
C TYR A 252 10.67 8.01 -7.67
N ASP A 253 10.85 9.18 -7.08
CA ASP A 253 10.86 9.38 -5.63
C ASP A 253 9.48 9.79 -5.08
N TYR A 254 9.41 9.98 -3.76
CA TYR A 254 8.20 10.39 -3.03
C TYR A 254 7.61 11.72 -3.56
N ASN A 255 8.45 12.69 -3.90
CA ASN A 255 8.00 14.01 -4.36
C ASN A 255 7.36 13.94 -5.74
N GLU A 256 7.90 13.11 -6.62
CA GLU A 256 7.32 12.89 -7.94
C GLU A 256 6.00 12.11 -7.88
N LYS A 257 5.89 11.15 -6.92
CA LYS A 257 4.66 10.35 -6.73
C LYS A 257 3.45 11.19 -6.31
N TYR A 258 3.65 12.16 -5.43
CA TYR A 258 2.55 12.79 -4.70
C TYR A 258 2.49 14.33 -4.81
N ILE A 259 3.59 15.02 -5.17
CA ILE A 259 3.67 16.48 -5.14
C ILE A 259 3.72 17.07 -6.56
N ASN A 260 4.58 16.57 -7.43
CA ASN A 260 4.86 17.21 -8.73
C ASN A 260 3.90 16.77 -9.85
N ASN A 261 3.19 15.65 -9.69
CA ASN A 261 2.18 15.10 -10.63
C ASN A 261 2.68 15.05 -12.11
N THR A 262 4.00 14.85 -12.30
CA THR A 262 4.65 14.83 -13.62
C THR A 262 4.59 13.46 -14.29
N THR A 263 4.08 12.46 -13.56
CA THR A 263 3.97 11.09 -14.03
C THR A 263 2.75 10.91 -14.90
N THR A 264 2.94 10.39 -16.10
CA THR A 264 1.82 10.00 -16.98
C THR A 264 1.50 8.53 -16.77
N LEU A 265 0.23 8.23 -16.51
CA LEU A 265 -0.26 6.84 -16.46
C LEU A 265 -0.74 6.45 -17.86
N GLN A 266 -0.21 5.35 -18.41
CA GLN A 266 -0.69 4.76 -19.64
C GLN A 266 -1.52 3.51 -19.34
N ILE A 267 -2.84 3.58 -19.54
CA ILE A 267 -3.79 2.51 -19.26
C ILE A 267 -4.68 2.28 -20.49
N PRO A 268 -4.69 1.09 -21.09
CA PRO A 268 -3.75 -0.01 -20.83
C PRO A 268 -2.33 0.32 -21.28
N ALA A 269 -1.33 -0.37 -20.72
CA ALA A 269 0.07 -0.29 -21.14
C ALA A 269 0.23 -0.76 -22.60
N ALA A 270 1.12 -0.11 -23.36
CA ALA A 270 1.42 -0.51 -24.73
C ALA A 270 2.41 -1.70 -24.71
N ILE A 271 1.89 -2.90 -24.53
CA ILE A 271 2.64 -4.17 -24.46
C ILE A 271 1.93 -5.27 -25.25
N PRO A 272 2.63 -6.33 -25.71
CA PRO A 272 1.99 -7.48 -26.35
C PRO A 272 0.98 -8.17 -25.44
N GLU A 273 -0.12 -8.67 -26.00
CA GLU A 273 -1.19 -9.33 -25.22
C GLU A 273 -0.68 -10.54 -24.44
N GLU A 274 0.22 -11.32 -25.00
CA GLU A 274 0.84 -12.47 -24.32
C GLU A 274 1.65 -12.05 -23.09
N VAL A 275 2.31 -10.88 -23.14
CA VAL A 275 3.06 -10.30 -22.01
C VAL A 275 2.09 -9.79 -20.96
N SER A 276 1.01 -9.10 -21.39
CA SER A 276 -0.05 -8.64 -20.51
C SER A 276 -0.71 -9.82 -19.76
N ALA A 277 -1.05 -10.89 -20.46
CA ALA A 277 -1.63 -12.09 -19.86
C ALA A 277 -0.69 -12.72 -18.82
N LYS A 278 0.60 -12.80 -19.12
CA LYS A 278 1.62 -13.33 -18.20
C LYS A 278 1.80 -12.48 -16.95
N ILE A 279 1.81 -11.15 -17.08
CA ILE A 279 1.90 -10.23 -15.96
C ILE A 279 0.68 -10.39 -15.02
N ARG A 280 -0.52 -10.52 -15.60
CA ARG A 280 -1.76 -10.74 -14.86
C ARG A 280 -1.77 -12.08 -14.12
N GLU A 281 -1.26 -13.16 -14.74
CA GLU A 281 -1.09 -14.48 -14.11
C GLU A 281 -0.12 -14.39 -12.92
N TYR A 282 1.00 -13.69 -13.09
CA TYR A 282 1.94 -13.47 -11.99
C TYR A 282 1.36 -12.61 -10.86
N ALA A 283 0.52 -11.61 -11.18
CA ALA A 283 -0.15 -10.79 -10.18
C ALA A 283 -1.13 -11.62 -9.34
N GLU A 284 -1.95 -12.49 -9.97
CA GLU A 284 -2.82 -13.43 -9.26
C GLU A 284 -1.99 -14.40 -8.39
N THR A 285 -0.91 -14.95 -8.94
CA THR A 285 -0.02 -15.87 -8.21
C THR A 285 0.63 -15.18 -7.01
N ALA A 286 1.08 -13.93 -7.16
CA ALA A 286 1.68 -13.15 -6.08
C ALA A 286 0.67 -12.83 -4.97
N PHE A 287 -0.56 -12.46 -5.35
CA PHE A 287 -1.66 -12.23 -4.43
C PHE A 287 -1.95 -13.48 -3.57
N ARG A 288 -2.07 -14.63 -4.21
CA ARG A 288 -2.29 -15.92 -3.51
C ARG A 288 -1.09 -16.32 -2.64
N ALA A 289 0.12 -16.05 -3.10
CA ALA A 289 1.35 -16.41 -2.37
C ALA A 289 1.49 -15.66 -1.03
N ILE A 290 0.99 -14.44 -0.93
CA ILE A 290 1.00 -13.68 0.33
C ILE A 290 -0.23 -13.93 1.20
N ASP A 291 -1.20 -14.74 0.80
CA ASP A 291 -2.53 -14.91 1.40
C ASP A 291 -3.40 -13.64 1.26
N GLY A 292 -3.39 -13.03 0.07
CA GLY A 292 -4.08 -11.78 -0.24
C GLY A 292 -5.60 -11.87 -0.11
N SER A 293 -6.23 -10.75 0.24
CA SER A 293 -7.68 -10.61 0.24
C SER A 293 -8.09 -9.14 0.05
N GLY A 294 -9.26 -8.93 -0.51
CA GLY A 294 -9.79 -7.60 -0.82
C GLY A 294 -9.06 -7.00 -2.01
N LEU A 295 -7.95 -6.32 -1.79
CA LEU A 295 -7.20 -5.63 -2.83
C LEU A 295 -5.68 -5.75 -2.65
N THR A 296 -4.96 -5.74 -3.77
CA THR A 296 -3.53 -5.42 -3.85
C THR A 296 -3.21 -4.75 -5.18
N ARG A 297 -2.11 -4.01 -5.25
CA ARG A 297 -1.46 -3.66 -6.51
C ARG A 297 -0.14 -4.42 -6.58
N CYS A 298 0.06 -5.11 -7.69
CA CYS A 298 1.30 -5.82 -7.98
C CYS A 298 2.12 -5.01 -8.99
N ASP A 299 3.35 -4.71 -8.63
CA ASP A 299 4.25 -3.86 -9.39
C ASP A 299 5.35 -4.72 -10.02
N PHE A 300 5.60 -4.55 -11.32
CA PHE A 300 6.52 -5.36 -12.10
C PHE A 300 7.52 -4.49 -12.86
N PHE A 301 8.68 -5.06 -13.09
CA PHE A 301 9.66 -4.58 -14.08
C PHE A 301 9.48 -5.35 -15.39
N LEU A 302 9.37 -4.61 -16.49
CA LEU A 302 9.27 -5.14 -17.85
C LEU A 302 10.46 -4.65 -18.68
N THR A 303 11.35 -5.57 -19.09
CA THR A 303 12.50 -5.24 -19.93
C THR A 303 12.11 -5.03 -21.39
N GLU A 304 13.01 -4.44 -22.19
CA GLU A 304 12.83 -4.32 -23.65
C GLU A 304 12.71 -5.70 -24.35
N ALA A 305 13.28 -6.74 -23.75
CA ALA A 305 13.14 -8.12 -24.24
C ALA A 305 11.84 -8.79 -23.81
N ASN A 306 10.89 -8.06 -23.18
CA ASN A 306 9.64 -8.55 -22.63
C ASN A 306 9.83 -9.58 -21.49
N GLU A 307 10.97 -9.54 -20.78
CA GLU A 307 11.14 -10.29 -19.54
C GLU A 307 10.41 -9.58 -18.41
N VAL A 308 9.66 -10.33 -17.62
CA VAL A 308 8.81 -9.82 -16.52
C VAL A 308 9.40 -10.26 -15.19
N PHE A 309 9.63 -9.30 -14.28
CA PHE A 309 10.09 -9.56 -12.92
C PHE A 309 9.17 -8.84 -11.93
N ILE A 310 8.68 -9.57 -10.90
CA ILE A 310 7.93 -8.90 -9.83
C ILE A 310 8.87 -8.05 -8.99
N ASN A 311 8.45 -6.81 -8.70
CA ASN A 311 9.13 -5.89 -7.79
C ASN A 311 8.58 -6.03 -6.38
N GLU A 312 7.31 -5.69 -6.20
CA GLU A 312 6.63 -5.72 -4.90
C GLU A 312 5.11 -5.87 -5.05
N VAL A 313 4.44 -6.09 -3.93
CA VAL A 313 2.98 -5.98 -3.80
C VAL A 313 2.64 -4.92 -2.77
N ASN A 314 1.57 -4.16 -3.03
CA ASN A 314 1.06 -3.13 -2.14
C ASN A 314 -0.33 -3.56 -1.66
N THR A 315 -0.47 -3.85 -0.36
CA THR A 315 -1.70 -4.39 0.23
C THR A 315 -2.74 -3.32 0.57
N MET A 316 -2.33 -2.05 0.56
CA MET A 316 -3.21 -0.88 0.61
C MET A 316 -2.66 0.19 -0.35
N PRO A 317 -2.81 -0.01 -1.67
CA PRO A 317 -2.27 0.91 -2.66
C PRO A 317 -2.91 2.29 -2.55
N GLY A 318 -2.25 3.31 -3.13
CA GLY A 318 -2.84 4.63 -3.27
C GLY A 318 -4.22 4.54 -3.90
N PHE A 319 -5.21 5.17 -3.26
CA PHE A 319 -6.63 5.01 -3.60
C PHE A 319 -7.34 6.37 -3.77
N THR A 320 -6.64 7.40 -4.23
CA THR A 320 -7.29 8.63 -4.73
C THR A 320 -7.86 8.37 -6.12
N GLN A 321 -8.78 9.21 -6.57
CA GLN A 321 -9.34 9.13 -7.95
C GLN A 321 -8.28 9.21 -9.06
N PHE A 322 -7.05 9.67 -8.76
CA PHE A 322 -5.93 9.77 -9.72
C PHE A 322 -4.94 8.62 -9.59
N SER A 323 -5.09 7.77 -8.57
CA SER A 323 -4.19 6.65 -8.32
C SER A 323 -4.36 5.54 -9.35
N MET A 324 -3.27 4.82 -9.63
CA MET A 324 -3.26 3.74 -10.62
C MET A 324 -4.31 2.67 -10.31
N TYR A 325 -4.44 2.21 -9.05
CA TYR A 325 -5.33 1.11 -8.69
C TYR A 325 -6.79 1.35 -9.13
N PRO A 326 -7.49 2.44 -8.74
CA PRO A 326 -8.86 2.65 -9.19
C PRO A 326 -8.94 2.92 -10.70
N LYS A 327 -7.95 3.58 -11.31
CA LYS A 327 -7.95 3.83 -12.76
C LYS A 327 -7.83 2.56 -13.59
N LEU A 328 -7.13 1.56 -13.11
CA LEU A 328 -7.05 0.24 -13.75
C LEU A 328 -8.43 -0.44 -13.79
N TRP A 329 -9.21 -0.34 -12.71
CA TRP A 329 -10.57 -0.89 -12.66
C TRP A 329 -11.55 -0.05 -13.46
N GLU A 330 -11.40 1.27 -13.47
CA GLU A 330 -12.20 2.17 -14.33
C GLU A 330 -12.03 1.81 -15.81
N ALA A 331 -10.82 1.51 -16.26
CA ALA A 331 -10.54 1.02 -17.61
C ALA A 331 -11.19 -0.34 -17.92
N MET A 332 -11.56 -1.11 -16.89
CA MET A 332 -12.33 -2.36 -17.00
C MET A 332 -13.85 -2.16 -16.87
N GLY A 333 -14.31 -0.91 -16.69
CA GLY A 333 -15.72 -0.57 -16.58
C GLY A 333 -16.29 -0.61 -15.16
N ILE A 334 -15.45 -0.77 -14.13
CA ILE A 334 -15.86 -0.69 -12.73
C ILE A 334 -15.66 0.75 -12.26
N SER A 335 -16.75 1.44 -11.90
CA SER A 335 -16.67 2.81 -11.41
C SER A 335 -15.96 2.85 -10.05
N TYR A 336 -15.36 4.01 -9.70
CA TYR A 336 -14.71 4.18 -8.40
C TYR A 336 -15.68 3.89 -7.23
N LYS A 337 -16.93 4.29 -7.37
CA LYS A 337 -17.99 4.07 -6.39
C LYS A 337 -18.32 2.58 -6.22
N ASP A 338 -18.46 1.85 -7.33
CA ASP A 338 -18.71 0.40 -7.30
C ASP A 338 -17.50 -0.37 -6.76
N LEU A 339 -16.28 0.12 -7.04
CA LEU A 339 -15.05 -0.47 -6.49
C LEU A 339 -15.00 -0.34 -4.96
N VAL A 340 -15.37 0.82 -4.42
CA VAL A 340 -15.46 1.03 -2.96
C VAL A 340 -16.50 0.10 -2.34
N GLU A 341 -17.66 -0.05 -2.98
CA GLU A 341 -18.72 -0.97 -2.54
C GLU A 341 -18.25 -2.41 -2.57
N GLU A 342 -17.63 -2.85 -3.66
CA GLU A 342 -17.10 -4.22 -3.80
C GLU A 342 -16.10 -4.56 -2.68
N LEU A 343 -15.22 -3.62 -2.34
CA LEU A 343 -14.27 -3.80 -1.25
C LEU A 343 -14.94 -3.97 0.12
N ILE A 344 -16.04 -3.24 0.38
CA ILE A 344 -16.84 -3.39 1.59
C ILE A 344 -17.50 -4.78 1.62
N GLN A 345 -18.06 -5.22 0.49
CA GLN A 345 -18.70 -6.54 0.39
C GLN A 345 -17.68 -7.68 0.54
N LEU A 346 -16.47 -7.55 -0.03
CA LEU A 346 -15.38 -8.52 0.17
C LEU A 346 -14.94 -8.62 1.63
N ALA A 347 -14.90 -7.50 2.35
CA ALA A 347 -14.60 -7.48 3.78
C ALA A 347 -15.65 -8.25 4.60
N LEU A 348 -16.91 -8.01 4.32
CA LEU A 348 -18.04 -8.72 4.96
C LEU A 348 -18.02 -10.20 4.62
N LYS A 349 -17.79 -10.56 3.36
CA LYS A 349 -17.70 -11.96 2.94
C LYS A 349 -16.58 -12.69 3.68
N ARG A 350 -15.37 -12.13 3.72
CA ARG A 350 -14.23 -12.73 4.43
C ARG A 350 -14.54 -12.93 5.92
N TYR A 351 -15.14 -11.93 6.57
CA TYR A 351 -15.55 -12.02 7.97
C TYR A 351 -16.57 -13.14 8.20
N ASN A 352 -17.62 -13.19 7.38
CA ASN A 352 -18.68 -14.21 7.48
C ASN A 352 -18.15 -15.62 7.23
N ASP A 353 -17.29 -15.82 6.21
CA ASP A 353 -16.71 -17.12 5.88
C ASP A 353 -15.86 -17.68 7.05
N ARG A 354 -15.19 -16.81 7.82
CA ARG A 354 -14.45 -17.18 9.02
C ARG A 354 -15.37 -17.58 10.19
N HIS A 355 -16.56 -17.01 10.29
CA HIS A 355 -17.50 -17.22 11.37
C HIS A 355 -18.59 -18.24 11.05
N ALA A 356 -18.67 -18.72 9.83
CA ALA A 356 -19.64 -19.74 9.39
C ALA A 356 -19.35 -21.16 9.90
N ARG A 357 -18.49 -21.33 10.92
CA ARG A 357 -18.05 -22.61 11.47
C ARG A 357 -18.97 -23.11 12.57
#